data_ade09ea00bb2661a49b92101881d5b48
#
_entry.id   ade09ea00bb2661a49b92101881d5b48
#
_cell.length_a   1.000
_cell.length_b   1.000
_cell.length_c   1.000
_cell.angle_alpha   90.00
_cell.angle_beta   90.00
_cell.angle_gamma   90.00
#
_symmetry.space_group_name_H-M   'P 1'
#
loop_
_entity.id
_entity.type
_entity.pdbx_description
1 polymer ?
#
loop_
_entity_poly.entity_id
_entity_poly.type
_entity_poly.pdbx_seq_one_letter_code
_entity_poly.pdbx_strand_id
1 'polypeptide(L)'
;GYEEAEYVSDQIRKSVRQMDSRYQDHAILYRTNAQSRLFEEQFIRDNIPYRLIGGVNFYARKEIKDLLAYLKTIDNAVDDLAVKRIINVPKRGIGLTTLDKVQNFANDHEMSFFQVLENADGIPEFGRSASKLKNFALLIQSFRAKAEELPISELIEDILEVTGYRKELEEEDTD
;
A
#
# COMPACT_ATOMS: atom_id res chain seq x y z
N GLY A 1 2.45 -24.21 -8.52
CA GLY A 1 3.23 -23.05 -8.14
C GLY A 1 3.26 -21.99 -9.22
N TYR A 2 4.32 -21.19 -9.25
CA TYR A 2 4.46 -20.11 -10.25
C TYR A 2 4.42 -20.60 -11.69
N GLU A 3 5.10 -21.72 -12.00
CA GLU A 3 5.08 -22.34 -13.33
C GLU A 3 3.68 -22.74 -13.79
N GLU A 4 2.84 -23.15 -12.86
CA GLU A 4 1.44 -23.48 -13.14
C GLU A 4 0.62 -22.23 -13.49
N ALA A 5 0.81 -21.14 -12.74
CA ALA A 5 0.13 -19.88 -13.00
C ALA A 5 0.59 -19.28 -14.36
N GLU A 6 1.87 -19.34 -14.67
CA GLU A 6 2.44 -18.92 -15.96
C GLU A 6 1.87 -19.75 -17.11
N TYR A 7 1.87 -21.09 -16.98
CA TYR A 7 1.31 -21.98 -17.99
C TYR A 7 -0.17 -21.69 -18.27
N VAL A 8 -0.98 -21.54 -17.20
CA VAL A 8 -2.42 -21.25 -17.35
C VAL A 8 -2.62 -19.87 -18.00
N SER A 9 -1.87 -18.86 -17.58
CA SER A 9 -1.89 -17.54 -18.20
C SER A 9 -1.61 -17.60 -19.70
N ASP A 10 -0.58 -18.31 -20.09
CA ASP A 10 -0.20 -18.47 -21.50
C ASP A 10 -1.27 -19.20 -22.30
N GLN A 11 -1.91 -20.25 -21.76
CA GLN A 11 -3.00 -20.94 -22.44
C GLN A 11 -4.19 -20.03 -22.66
N ILE A 12 -4.59 -19.24 -21.66
CA ILE A 12 -5.70 -18.27 -21.78
C ILE A 12 -5.37 -17.22 -22.84
N ARG A 13 -4.17 -16.63 -22.79
CA ARG A 13 -3.75 -15.61 -23.78
C ARG A 13 -3.70 -16.17 -25.20
N LYS A 14 -3.24 -17.41 -25.36
CA LYS A 14 -3.21 -18.09 -26.65
C LYS A 14 -4.61 -18.29 -27.21
N SER A 15 -5.54 -18.80 -26.42
CA SER A 15 -6.94 -18.99 -26.81
C SER A 15 -7.63 -17.68 -27.19
N VAL A 16 -7.41 -16.62 -26.42
CA VAL A 16 -7.98 -15.29 -26.73
C VAL A 16 -7.37 -14.70 -28.00
N ARG A 17 -6.07 -14.84 -28.24
CA ARG A 17 -5.40 -14.35 -29.46
C ARG A 17 -5.86 -15.10 -30.71
N GLN A 18 -6.17 -16.38 -30.60
CA GLN A 18 -6.72 -17.19 -31.67
C GLN A 18 -8.20 -16.93 -31.93
N MET A 19 -8.83 -16.04 -31.18
CA MET A 19 -10.26 -15.73 -31.23
C MET A 19 -11.17 -16.93 -30.90
N ASP A 20 -10.62 -17.95 -30.23
CA ASP A 20 -11.40 -19.14 -29.82
C ASP A 20 -12.29 -18.84 -28.59
N SER A 21 -11.89 -17.83 -27.78
CA SER A 21 -12.59 -17.46 -26.55
C SER A 21 -12.29 -16.02 -26.13
N ARG A 22 -13.05 -15.51 -25.17
CA ARG A 22 -12.80 -14.22 -24.50
C ARG A 22 -12.28 -14.50 -23.11
N TYR A 23 -11.62 -13.53 -22.45
CA TYR A 23 -11.16 -13.68 -21.06
C TYR A 23 -12.26 -14.14 -20.11
N GLN A 24 -13.48 -13.61 -20.26
CA GLN A 24 -14.64 -13.96 -19.44
C GLN A 24 -15.15 -15.39 -19.60
N ASP A 25 -14.71 -16.11 -20.63
CA ASP A 25 -15.12 -17.48 -20.91
C ASP A 25 -14.22 -18.51 -20.20
N HIS A 26 -13.23 -18.03 -19.42
CA HIS A 26 -12.31 -18.87 -18.64
C HIS A 26 -12.62 -18.79 -17.14
N ALA A 27 -12.44 -19.91 -16.45
CA ALA A 27 -12.51 -19.98 -15.00
C ALA A 27 -11.40 -20.89 -14.46
N ILE A 28 -10.81 -20.50 -13.33
CA ILE A 28 -9.79 -21.28 -12.63
C ILE A 28 -10.36 -21.68 -11.27
N LEU A 29 -10.34 -22.97 -11.00
CA LEU A 29 -10.75 -23.53 -9.72
C LEU A 29 -9.53 -23.93 -8.91
N TYR A 30 -9.48 -23.53 -7.64
CA TYR A 30 -8.39 -23.84 -6.72
C TYR A 30 -8.95 -24.27 -5.36
N ARG A 31 -8.14 -24.97 -4.57
CA ARG A 31 -8.56 -25.55 -3.27
C ARG A 31 -8.42 -24.58 -2.12
N THR A 32 -7.43 -23.69 -2.14
CA THR A 32 -7.11 -22.79 -1.03
C THR A 32 -6.93 -21.36 -1.51
N ASN A 33 -7.31 -20.39 -0.67
CA ASN A 33 -7.15 -18.97 -0.98
C ASN A 33 -5.66 -18.57 -1.22
N ALA A 34 -4.71 -19.30 -0.66
CA ALA A 34 -3.29 -19.05 -0.91
C ALA A 34 -2.88 -19.30 -2.37
N GLN A 35 -3.57 -20.21 -3.08
CA GLN A 35 -3.31 -20.49 -4.48
C GLN A 35 -3.76 -19.36 -5.40
N SER A 36 -4.82 -18.62 -5.03
CA SER A 36 -5.31 -17.50 -5.86
C SER A 36 -4.26 -16.43 -6.06
N ARG A 37 -3.42 -16.16 -5.05
CA ARG A 37 -2.39 -15.12 -5.11
C ARG A 37 -1.44 -15.31 -6.30
N LEU A 38 -1.00 -16.54 -6.56
CA LEU A 38 -0.08 -16.83 -7.66
C LEU A 38 -0.69 -16.50 -9.03
N PHE A 39 -1.98 -16.80 -9.20
CA PHE A 39 -2.72 -16.46 -10.41
C PHE A 39 -2.96 -14.95 -10.50
N GLU A 40 -3.31 -14.29 -9.40
CA GLU A 40 -3.51 -12.84 -9.36
C GLU A 40 -2.22 -12.09 -9.75
N GLU A 41 -1.07 -12.47 -9.18
CA GLU A 41 0.24 -11.89 -9.51
C GLU A 41 0.58 -12.08 -11.00
N GLN A 42 0.35 -13.28 -11.53
CA GLN A 42 0.63 -13.57 -12.93
C GLN A 42 -0.30 -12.81 -13.88
N PHE A 43 -1.60 -12.71 -13.54
CA PHE A 43 -2.57 -11.99 -14.37
C PHE A 43 -2.33 -10.48 -14.37
N ILE A 44 -1.90 -9.91 -13.25
CA ILE A 44 -1.48 -8.49 -13.20
C ILE A 44 -0.27 -8.27 -14.10
N ARG A 45 0.74 -9.13 -14.03
CA ARG A 45 1.94 -9.07 -14.87
C ARG A 45 1.60 -9.13 -16.36
N ASP A 46 0.68 -10.00 -16.72
CA ASP A 46 0.29 -10.26 -18.11
C ASP A 46 -0.86 -9.37 -18.62
N ASN A 47 -1.34 -8.43 -17.78
CA ASN A 47 -2.49 -7.55 -18.05
C ASN A 47 -3.76 -8.34 -18.42
N ILE A 48 -4.00 -9.49 -17.78
CA ILE A 48 -5.22 -10.27 -17.94
C ILE A 48 -6.27 -9.77 -16.97
N PRO A 49 -7.45 -9.32 -17.46
CA PRO A 49 -8.54 -8.92 -16.57
C PRO A 49 -9.09 -10.15 -15.86
N TYR A 50 -9.24 -10.07 -14.54
CA TYR A 50 -9.77 -11.17 -13.74
C TYR A 50 -10.71 -10.67 -12.64
N ARG A 51 -11.51 -11.60 -12.12
CA ARG A 51 -12.38 -11.38 -10.97
C ARG A 51 -12.26 -12.58 -10.03
N LEU A 52 -11.98 -12.33 -8.76
CA LEU A 52 -11.97 -13.34 -7.72
C LEU A 52 -13.39 -13.53 -7.19
N ILE A 53 -13.85 -14.80 -7.14
CA ILE A 53 -15.19 -15.16 -6.64
C ILE A 53 -15.02 -15.95 -5.34
N GLY A 54 -15.72 -15.53 -4.28
CA GLY A 54 -15.73 -16.22 -3.00
C GLY A 54 -14.50 -16.00 -2.12
N GLY A 55 -13.65 -15.04 -2.44
CA GLY A 55 -12.47 -14.65 -1.65
C GLY A 55 -12.23 -13.15 -1.68
N VAL A 56 -11.36 -12.66 -0.79
CA VAL A 56 -10.86 -11.29 -0.85
C VAL A 56 -9.58 -11.30 -1.68
N ASN A 57 -9.57 -10.49 -2.74
CA ASN A 57 -8.37 -10.28 -3.56
C ASN A 57 -7.20 -9.89 -2.64
N PHE A 58 -6.05 -10.54 -2.79
CA PHE A 58 -4.87 -10.28 -1.96
C PHE A 58 -4.52 -8.78 -1.91
N TYR A 59 -4.50 -8.12 -3.06
CA TYR A 59 -4.21 -6.68 -3.14
C TYR A 59 -5.35 -5.76 -2.65
N ALA A 60 -6.55 -6.31 -2.44
CA ALA A 60 -7.67 -5.59 -1.85
C ALA A 60 -7.68 -5.60 -0.32
N ARG A 61 -6.87 -6.46 0.30
CA ARG A 61 -6.76 -6.55 1.77
C ARG A 61 -6.22 -5.26 2.35
N LYS A 62 -6.76 -4.87 3.52
CA LYS A 62 -6.40 -3.63 4.24
C LYS A 62 -4.89 -3.54 4.45
N GLU A 63 -4.31 -4.56 5.05
CA GLU A 63 -2.90 -4.63 5.42
C GLU A 63 -1.96 -4.52 4.20
N ILE A 64 -2.35 -5.11 3.08
CA ILE A 64 -1.58 -5.04 1.83
C ILE A 64 -1.63 -3.63 1.25
N LYS A 65 -2.81 -3.01 1.23
CA LYS A 65 -2.96 -1.61 0.77
C LYS A 65 -2.18 -0.63 1.66
N ASP A 66 -2.14 -0.89 2.96
CA ASP A 66 -1.41 -0.06 3.91
C ASP A 66 0.11 -0.17 3.67
N LEU A 67 0.64 -1.39 3.52
CA LEU A 67 2.06 -1.60 3.20
C LEU A 67 2.45 -1.02 1.85
N LEU A 68 1.62 -1.18 0.82
CA LEU A 68 1.85 -0.55 -0.48
C LEU A 68 1.85 0.97 -0.38
N ALA A 69 0.99 1.57 0.45
CA ALA A 69 0.99 3.00 0.68
C ALA A 69 2.25 3.47 1.42
N TYR A 70 2.77 2.69 2.38
CA TYR A 70 4.09 2.94 2.97
C TYR A 70 5.19 2.95 1.92
N LEU A 71 5.27 1.90 1.11
CA LEU A 71 6.31 1.79 0.06
C LEU A 71 6.22 2.94 -0.95
N LYS A 72 5.01 3.30 -1.40
CA LYS A 72 4.80 4.45 -2.28
C LYS A 72 5.25 5.77 -1.65
N THR A 73 4.94 5.98 -0.36
CA THR A 73 5.33 7.20 0.36
C THR A 73 6.84 7.27 0.57
N ILE A 74 7.50 6.13 0.80
CA ILE A 74 8.95 6.03 0.92
C ILE A 74 9.62 6.34 -0.43
N ASP A 75 9.14 5.76 -1.51
CA ASP A 75 9.65 5.97 -2.87
C ASP A 75 9.41 7.42 -3.32
N ASN A 76 8.15 7.86 -3.26
CA ASN A 76 7.76 9.19 -3.71
C ASN A 76 6.57 9.74 -2.91
N ALA A 77 6.83 10.62 -1.96
CA ALA A 77 5.81 11.21 -1.09
C ALA A 77 4.91 12.29 -1.78
N VAL A 78 4.88 12.36 -3.10
CA VAL A 78 4.00 13.25 -3.87
C VAL A 78 2.57 12.69 -3.95
N ASP A 79 2.38 11.37 -3.75
CA ASP A 79 1.05 10.76 -3.68
C ASP A 79 0.39 11.04 -2.32
N ASP A 80 -0.33 12.17 -2.23
CA ASP A 80 -1.05 12.59 -1.02
C ASP A 80 -2.04 11.54 -0.52
N LEU A 81 -2.63 10.72 -1.39
CA LEU A 81 -3.56 9.66 -1.00
C LEU A 81 -2.83 8.55 -0.25
N ALA A 82 -1.64 8.17 -0.71
CA ALA A 82 -0.81 7.18 -0.03
C ALA A 82 -0.37 7.71 1.35
N VAL A 83 0.09 8.96 1.44
CA VAL A 83 0.49 9.60 2.71
C VAL A 83 -0.68 9.63 3.70
N LYS A 84 -1.84 10.11 3.29
CA LYS A 84 -3.04 10.19 4.13
C LYS A 84 -3.53 8.83 4.60
N ARG A 85 -3.36 7.80 3.77
CA ARG A 85 -3.75 6.45 4.14
C ARG A 85 -2.97 5.93 5.33
N ILE A 86 -1.67 6.19 5.40
CA ILE A 86 -0.77 5.59 6.41
C ILE A 86 -0.45 6.51 7.60
N ILE A 87 -0.79 7.78 7.55
CA ILE A 87 -0.41 8.74 8.61
C ILE A 87 -0.92 8.34 10.01
N ASN A 88 -2.04 7.60 10.07
CA ASN A 88 -2.61 7.00 11.29
C ASN A 88 -2.67 5.45 11.24
N VAL A 89 -1.80 4.81 10.49
CA VAL A 89 -1.67 3.35 10.45
C VAL A 89 -0.22 2.97 10.75
N PRO A 90 0.08 2.46 11.94
CA PRO A 90 -0.74 2.40 13.17
C PRO A 90 -1.21 3.75 13.69
N LYS A 91 -2.17 3.73 14.59
CA LYS A 91 -2.78 4.94 15.16
C LYS A 91 -1.76 5.86 15.83
N ARG A 92 -1.67 7.12 15.38
CA ARG A 92 -0.74 8.15 15.91
C ARG A 92 -1.45 9.32 16.58
N GLY A 93 -2.78 9.28 16.65
CA GLY A 93 -3.57 10.34 17.28
C GLY A 93 -3.51 11.68 16.55
N ILE A 94 -3.40 11.63 15.21
CA ILE A 94 -3.53 12.80 14.34
C ILE A 94 -4.98 12.87 13.89
N GLY A 95 -5.73 13.84 14.42
CA GLY A 95 -7.18 13.97 14.19
C GLY A 95 -7.50 14.47 12.78
N LEU A 96 -8.74 14.21 12.32
CA LEU A 96 -9.22 14.65 11.01
C LEU A 96 -9.10 16.16 10.83
N THR A 97 -9.47 16.94 11.85
CA THR A 97 -9.33 18.41 11.82
C THR A 97 -7.89 18.87 11.58
N THR A 98 -6.91 18.12 12.10
CA THR A 98 -5.49 18.43 11.86
C THR A 98 -5.12 18.10 10.41
N LEU A 99 -5.61 16.98 9.88
CA LEU A 99 -5.37 16.59 8.48
C LEU A 99 -5.99 17.59 7.51
N ASP A 100 -7.20 18.09 7.81
CA ASP A 100 -7.86 19.15 7.02
C ASP A 100 -7.04 20.45 7.02
N LYS A 101 -6.49 20.85 8.18
CA LYS A 101 -5.59 22.00 8.25
C LYS A 101 -4.34 21.81 7.41
N VAL A 102 -3.72 20.63 7.47
CA VAL A 102 -2.55 20.31 6.63
C VAL A 102 -2.90 20.42 5.15
N GLN A 103 -4.06 19.88 4.74
CA GLN A 103 -4.49 19.94 3.34
C GLN A 103 -4.77 21.37 2.88
N ASN A 104 -5.45 22.17 3.70
CA ASN A 104 -5.72 23.57 3.37
C ASN A 104 -4.42 24.35 3.24
N PHE A 105 -3.49 24.18 4.19
CA PHE A 105 -2.17 24.82 4.12
C PHE A 105 -1.40 24.40 2.86
N ALA A 106 -1.42 23.10 2.50
CA ALA A 106 -0.80 22.59 1.29
C ALA A 106 -1.36 23.26 0.04
N ASN A 107 -2.71 23.37 -0.05
CA ASN A 107 -3.37 24.01 -1.18
C ASN A 107 -3.04 25.51 -1.27
N ASP A 108 -3.06 26.22 -0.15
CA ASP A 108 -2.83 27.68 -0.09
C ASP A 108 -1.38 28.07 -0.44
N HIS A 109 -0.42 27.13 -0.24
CA HIS A 109 1.00 27.37 -0.45
C HIS A 109 1.60 26.58 -1.62
N GLU A 110 0.74 25.89 -2.42
CA GLU A 110 1.18 25.07 -3.55
C GLU A 110 2.23 24.02 -3.16
N MET A 111 2.07 23.44 -1.97
CA MET A 111 2.93 22.37 -1.43
C MET A 111 2.22 21.02 -1.51
N SER A 112 3.00 19.91 -1.57
CA SER A 112 2.44 18.59 -1.33
C SER A 112 2.08 18.42 0.15
N PHE A 113 1.15 17.51 0.43
CA PHE A 113 0.77 17.20 1.81
C PHE A 113 1.99 16.81 2.66
N PHE A 114 2.88 15.99 2.11
CA PHE A 114 4.10 15.56 2.80
C PHE A 114 5.09 16.71 3.06
N GLN A 115 5.27 17.63 2.11
CA GLN A 115 6.10 18.81 2.33
C GLN A 115 5.62 19.67 3.50
N VAL A 116 4.32 19.76 3.70
CA VAL A 116 3.76 20.44 4.88
C VAL A 116 4.11 19.70 6.17
N LEU A 117 4.06 18.35 6.17
CA LEU A 117 4.46 17.54 7.33
C LEU A 117 5.95 17.76 7.68
N GLU A 118 6.81 17.82 6.68
CA GLU A 118 8.25 18.06 6.85
C GLU A 118 8.56 19.41 7.51
N ASN A 119 7.70 20.41 7.31
CA ASN A 119 7.85 21.76 7.82
C ASN A 119 6.89 22.08 8.98
N ALA A 120 6.19 21.11 9.51
CA ALA A 120 5.09 21.31 10.46
C ALA A 120 5.50 22.03 11.74
N ASP A 121 6.71 21.82 12.22
CA ASP A 121 7.27 22.48 13.40
C ASP A 121 7.47 24.00 13.24
N GLY A 122 7.63 24.47 12.00
CA GLY A 122 7.70 25.88 11.66
C GLY A 122 6.35 26.56 11.37
N ILE A 123 5.21 25.82 11.45
CA ILE A 123 3.89 26.34 11.11
C ILE A 123 3.03 26.47 12.38
N PRO A 124 2.84 27.73 12.88
CA PRO A 124 2.14 27.98 14.16
C PRO A 124 0.69 27.45 14.20
N GLU A 125 0.05 27.34 13.04
CA GLU A 125 -1.33 26.89 12.88
C GLU A 125 -1.56 25.47 13.39
N PHE A 126 -0.53 24.60 13.38
CA PHE A 126 -0.63 23.22 13.83
C PHE A 126 -0.49 23.05 15.35
N GLY A 127 0.05 24.04 16.04
CA GLY A 127 0.13 24.07 17.49
C GLY A 127 0.71 22.76 18.07
N ARG A 128 -0.06 22.11 18.99
CA ARG A 128 0.37 20.86 19.63
C ARG A 128 0.45 19.65 18.69
N SER A 129 -0.15 19.72 17.52
CA SER A 129 -0.11 18.63 16.54
C SER A 129 1.16 18.67 15.68
N ALA A 130 1.88 19.80 15.65
CA ALA A 130 3.07 19.98 14.83
C ALA A 130 4.11 18.87 15.03
N SER A 131 4.38 18.52 16.30
CA SER A 131 5.37 17.47 16.62
C SER A 131 4.97 16.09 16.10
N LYS A 132 3.68 15.74 16.17
CA LYS A 132 3.19 14.45 15.63
C LYS A 132 3.32 14.39 14.11
N LEU A 133 2.98 15.47 13.43
CA LEU A 133 3.11 15.61 11.97
C LEU A 133 4.57 15.48 11.56
N LYS A 134 5.46 16.23 12.22
CA LYS A 134 6.90 16.18 11.97
C LYS A 134 7.49 14.80 12.25
N ASN A 135 7.13 14.16 13.34
CA ASN A 135 7.61 12.83 13.70
C ASN A 135 7.23 11.78 12.64
N PHE A 136 6.03 11.88 12.07
CA PHE A 136 5.67 11.01 10.95
C PHE A 136 6.55 11.27 9.72
N ALA A 137 6.80 12.53 9.36
CA ALA A 137 7.71 12.84 8.26
C ALA A 137 9.13 12.29 8.50
N LEU A 138 9.67 12.45 9.71
CA LEU A 138 10.98 11.91 10.09
C LEU A 138 11.00 10.37 10.03
N LEU A 139 9.93 9.70 10.42
CA LEU A 139 9.79 8.25 10.29
C LEU A 139 9.90 7.81 8.83
N ILE A 140 9.18 8.45 7.93
CA ILE A 140 9.26 8.15 6.48
C ILE A 140 10.66 8.43 5.94
N GLN A 141 11.29 9.52 6.34
CA GLN A 141 12.66 9.85 5.92
C GLN A 141 13.67 8.79 6.41
N SER A 142 13.48 8.23 7.63
CA SER A 142 14.33 7.15 8.13
C SER A 142 14.18 5.86 7.30
N PHE A 143 12.97 5.51 6.89
CA PHE A 143 12.76 4.37 5.98
C PHE A 143 13.33 4.64 4.58
N ARG A 144 13.26 5.88 4.09
CA ARG A 144 13.83 6.26 2.80
C ARG A 144 15.36 6.07 2.79
N ALA A 145 16.02 6.47 3.86
CA ALA A 145 17.46 6.23 4.01
C ALA A 145 17.80 4.73 4.03
N LYS A 146 17.01 3.92 4.75
CA LYS A 146 17.19 2.47 4.79
C LYS A 146 16.89 1.78 3.46
N ALA A 147 15.96 2.30 2.68
CA ALA A 147 15.58 1.75 1.37
C ALA A 147 16.73 1.79 0.34
N GLU A 148 17.74 2.63 0.54
CA GLU A 148 18.94 2.68 -0.30
C GLU A 148 19.86 1.46 -0.08
N GLU A 149 19.78 0.83 1.09
CA GLU A 149 20.69 -0.26 1.50
C GLU A 149 19.99 -1.60 1.65
N LEU A 150 18.69 -1.62 2.03
CA LEU A 150 17.97 -2.83 2.36
C LEU A 150 17.22 -3.41 1.14
N PRO A 151 17.22 -4.74 0.99
CA PRO A 151 16.26 -5.41 0.11
C PRO A 151 14.81 -5.07 0.52
N ILE A 152 13.89 -5.06 -0.45
CA ILE A 152 12.49 -4.67 -0.19
C ILE A 152 11.81 -5.56 0.86
N SER A 153 12.14 -6.83 0.94
CA SER A 153 11.61 -7.75 1.95
C SER A 153 12.03 -7.35 3.37
N GLU A 154 13.29 -6.94 3.55
CA GLU A 154 13.81 -6.48 4.84
C GLU A 154 13.25 -5.11 5.20
N LEU A 155 13.06 -4.22 4.22
CA LEU A 155 12.41 -2.94 4.43
C LEU A 155 10.96 -3.11 4.91
N ILE A 156 10.22 -4.06 4.34
CA ILE A 156 8.85 -4.37 4.78
C ILE A 156 8.83 -4.88 6.22
N GLU A 157 9.75 -5.78 6.58
CA GLU A 157 9.89 -6.25 7.96
C GLU A 157 10.21 -5.09 8.91
N ASP A 158 11.12 -4.21 8.54
CA ASP A 158 11.48 -3.03 9.33
C ASP A 158 10.30 -2.06 9.50
N ILE A 159 9.50 -1.84 8.45
CA ILE A 159 8.27 -1.03 8.54
C ILE A 159 7.32 -1.65 9.58
N LEU A 160 7.05 -2.94 9.48
CA LEU A 160 6.14 -3.65 10.39
C LEU A 160 6.58 -3.55 11.85
N GLU A 161 7.87 -3.74 12.12
CA GLU A 161 8.43 -3.72 13.49
C GLU A 161 8.53 -2.30 14.05
N VAL A 162 9.17 -1.38 13.32
CA VAL A 162 9.43 -0.01 13.80
C VAL A 162 8.15 0.78 14.02
N THR A 163 7.14 0.58 13.16
CA THR A 163 5.84 1.24 13.33
C THR A 163 4.97 0.59 14.41
N GLY A 164 5.23 -0.68 14.74
CA GLY A 164 4.34 -1.49 15.59
C GLY A 164 3.12 -2.04 14.86
N TYR A 165 3.08 -1.95 13.53
CA TYR A 165 1.91 -2.38 12.74
C TYR A 165 1.72 -3.91 12.79
N ARG A 166 2.81 -4.69 12.90
CA ARG A 166 2.73 -6.13 13.11
C ARG A 166 1.89 -6.46 14.34
N LYS A 167 2.18 -5.80 15.45
CA LYS A 167 1.45 -6.02 16.72
C LYS A 167 -0.03 -5.66 16.61
N GLU A 168 -0.35 -4.54 15.93
CA GLU A 168 -1.73 -4.13 15.68
C GLU A 168 -2.49 -5.19 14.86
N LEU A 169 -1.87 -5.75 13.82
CA LEU A 169 -2.46 -6.82 13.00
C LEU A 169 -2.66 -8.13 13.78
N GLU A 170 -1.69 -8.52 14.62
CA GLU A 170 -1.80 -9.72 15.47
C GLU A 170 -2.92 -9.59 16.51
N GLU A 171 -3.14 -8.39 17.05
CA GLU A 171 -4.23 -8.10 17.96
C GLU A 171 -5.61 -8.13 17.26
N GLU A 172 -5.71 -7.63 16.02
CA GLU A 172 -6.93 -7.69 15.20
C GLU A 172 -7.32 -9.14 14.84
N ASP A 173 -6.37 -10.06 14.64
CA ASP A 173 -6.63 -11.46 14.29
C ASP A 173 -7.09 -12.33 15.49
N THR A 174 -7.00 -11.81 16.71
CA THR A 174 -7.36 -12.54 17.93
C THR A 174 -8.76 -12.21 18.48
N ASP A 175 -9.46 -11.24 17.91
CA ASP A 175 -10.85 -10.86 18.21
C ASP A 175 -11.84 -11.48 17.20
#